data_152b3a930696c25df65c8ee854997ff6
#
_entry.id   152b3a930696c25df65c8ee854997ff6
#
_cell.length_a   1.000
_cell.length_b   1.000
_cell.length_c   1.000
_cell.angle_alpha   90.00
_cell.angle_beta   90.00
_cell.angle_gamma   90.00
#
_symmetry.space_group_name_H-M   'P 1'
#
loop_
_entity.id
_entity.type
_entity.pdbx_description
1 polymer ?
#
loop_
_entity_poly.entity_id
_entity_poly.type
_entity_poly.pdbx_seq_one_letter_code
_entity_poly.pdbx_strand_id
1 'polypeptide(L)'
;MIVDLPSSTTSAVNKKLVELRESGGVLALGRVLTLVIVTDDGSTIEQAIEAGNSASREHPCRVIVLARGQRRAAPRLDAQIRIGGDAGASDVVVLRGYGPLAAEEAGAGMVMPLLLPDAPVVAWWPGEAPAVPSTDPIGRLAQRRITDSLSSKNPIKAFEQRRASHVAGDTDLVWTRLTHWRALLAAALDFPPHEPVTAATVSGEAVSPSTDLMAGWLACRLGVKVKRAKADGGGMVAVRLERRSGPIELLRPDGRTGTLRQPGQPDRLLALARRTVPDCLSEELRRLDPDDVYGEALDGVGQISRGRSSAGPRPPSDRAPSDRQAGRAPAAEAAPDGPRAPTGTPDTPERPAAEQADRAERLEESEA
;
A
#
# COMPACT_ATOMS: atom_id res chain seq x y z
N MET A 1 -5.59 -27.98 -6.31
CA MET A 1 -5.79 -28.51 -7.69
C MET A 1 -5.91 -27.35 -8.66
N ILE A 2 -5.15 -27.37 -9.76
CA ILE A 2 -5.18 -26.36 -10.83
C ILE A 2 -5.63 -27.02 -12.13
N VAL A 3 -6.57 -26.40 -12.84
CA VAL A 3 -7.09 -26.89 -14.13
C VAL A 3 -7.05 -25.76 -15.15
N ASP A 4 -6.34 -25.95 -16.25
CA ASP A 4 -6.25 -25.02 -17.37
C ASP A 4 -7.32 -25.34 -18.42
N LEU A 5 -7.95 -24.31 -18.97
CA LEU A 5 -9.00 -24.38 -19.97
C LEU A 5 -8.65 -23.39 -21.12
N PRO A 6 -7.76 -23.78 -22.02
CA PRO A 6 -7.39 -22.93 -23.17
C PRO A 6 -8.54 -22.86 -24.18
N SER A 7 -8.68 -21.72 -24.86
CA SER A 7 -9.71 -21.46 -25.89
C SER A 7 -11.12 -21.86 -25.45
N SER A 8 -11.50 -21.45 -24.25
CA SER A 8 -12.73 -21.85 -23.56
C SER A 8 -13.86 -20.82 -23.77
N THR A 9 -14.99 -21.09 -23.13
CA THR A 9 -16.11 -20.16 -23.00
C THR A 9 -16.47 -20.02 -21.53
N THR A 10 -17.10 -18.94 -21.13
CA THR A 10 -17.51 -18.72 -19.74
C THR A 10 -18.47 -19.83 -19.25
N SER A 11 -19.37 -20.32 -20.11
CA SER A 11 -20.24 -21.46 -19.81
C SER A 11 -19.47 -22.74 -19.51
N ALA A 12 -18.43 -23.04 -20.32
CA ALA A 12 -17.58 -24.21 -20.10
C ALA A 12 -16.78 -24.08 -18.79
N VAL A 13 -16.26 -22.88 -18.49
CA VAL A 13 -15.58 -22.57 -17.22
C VAL A 13 -16.53 -22.79 -16.04
N ASN A 14 -17.75 -22.27 -16.11
CA ASN A 14 -18.73 -22.43 -15.03
C ASN A 14 -19.12 -23.92 -14.83
N LYS A 15 -19.38 -24.66 -15.92
CA LYS A 15 -19.64 -26.08 -15.83
C LYS A 15 -18.52 -26.85 -15.17
N LYS A 16 -17.26 -26.56 -15.58
CA LYS A 16 -16.08 -27.20 -15.01
C LYS A 16 -15.89 -26.86 -13.54
N LEU A 17 -16.15 -25.63 -13.15
CA LEU A 17 -16.09 -25.18 -11.76
C LEU A 17 -17.09 -25.97 -10.89
N VAL A 18 -18.32 -26.20 -11.37
CA VAL A 18 -19.33 -27.00 -10.66
C VAL A 18 -18.87 -28.45 -10.53
N GLU A 19 -18.44 -29.10 -11.62
CA GLU A 19 -17.92 -30.47 -11.61
C GLU A 19 -16.79 -30.67 -10.60
N LEU A 20 -15.83 -29.73 -10.58
CA LEU A 20 -14.67 -29.81 -9.67
C LEU A 20 -15.07 -29.67 -8.20
N ARG A 21 -16.13 -28.94 -7.91
CA ARG A 21 -16.66 -28.78 -6.55
C ARG A 21 -17.39 -30.05 -6.10
N GLU A 22 -18.20 -30.62 -6.96
CA GLU A 22 -18.94 -31.85 -6.67
C GLU A 22 -18.00 -33.03 -6.45
N SER A 23 -16.96 -33.17 -7.28
CA SER A 23 -15.96 -34.23 -7.20
C SER A 23 -14.96 -34.07 -6.06
N GLY A 24 -14.67 -32.84 -5.65
CA GLY A 24 -13.64 -32.54 -4.65
C GLY A 24 -14.10 -32.72 -3.20
N GLY A 25 -15.37 -33.04 -2.94
CA GLY A 25 -15.90 -33.18 -1.57
C GLY A 25 -15.72 -31.93 -0.71
N VAL A 26 -15.31 -30.80 -1.33
CA VAL A 26 -15.10 -29.55 -0.63
C VAL A 26 -16.47 -29.06 -0.18
N LEU A 27 -16.74 -29.22 1.11
CA LEU A 27 -17.88 -28.57 1.76
C LEU A 27 -17.92 -27.13 1.28
N ALA A 28 -19.06 -26.71 0.75
CA ALA A 28 -19.31 -25.32 0.39
C ALA A 28 -19.22 -24.50 1.68
N LEU A 29 -17.98 -24.14 2.08
CA LEU A 29 -17.79 -23.14 3.09
C LEU A 29 -18.58 -21.92 2.64
N GLY A 30 -19.44 -21.40 3.51
CA GLY A 30 -20.35 -20.32 3.19
C GLY A 30 -19.57 -19.11 2.68
N ARG A 31 -19.41 -19.03 1.35
CA ARG A 31 -18.80 -17.87 0.71
C ARG A 31 -19.74 -16.70 0.87
N VAL A 32 -19.22 -15.62 1.43
CA VAL A 32 -20.03 -14.46 1.79
C VAL A 32 -20.04 -13.38 0.71
N LEU A 33 -19.09 -13.44 -0.26
CA LEU A 33 -18.96 -12.46 -1.35
C LEU A 33 -18.24 -13.02 -2.58
N THR A 34 -18.30 -12.29 -3.69
CA THR A 34 -17.46 -12.49 -4.87
C THR A 34 -16.48 -11.31 -4.98
N LEU A 35 -15.18 -11.60 -4.98
CA LEU A 35 -14.12 -10.61 -5.28
C LEU A 35 -13.74 -10.71 -6.75
N VAL A 36 -13.98 -9.65 -7.52
CA VAL A 36 -13.57 -9.54 -8.92
C VAL A 36 -12.33 -8.66 -8.98
N ILE A 37 -11.20 -9.24 -9.38
CA ILE A 37 -9.92 -8.53 -9.55
C ILE A 37 -9.74 -8.24 -11.04
N VAL A 38 -9.56 -6.97 -11.39
CA VAL A 38 -9.37 -6.53 -12.78
C VAL A 38 -7.94 -6.05 -12.96
N THR A 39 -7.18 -6.71 -13.84
CA THR A 39 -5.77 -6.39 -14.08
C THR A 39 -5.40 -6.60 -15.55
N ASP A 40 -4.25 -6.09 -15.97
CA ASP A 40 -3.66 -6.46 -17.24
C ASP A 40 -2.97 -7.83 -17.12
N ASP A 41 -2.88 -8.57 -18.24
CA ASP A 41 -2.18 -9.86 -18.28
C ASP A 41 -0.67 -9.67 -18.04
N GLY A 42 -0.12 -10.39 -17.07
CA GLY A 42 1.30 -10.26 -16.71
C GLY A 42 1.63 -10.72 -15.29
N SER A 43 2.80 -10.30 -14.81
CA SER A 43 3.35 -10.71 -13.50
C SER A 43 2.54 -10.25 -12.29
N THR A 44 1.67 -9.27 -12.43
CA THR A 44 0.83 -8.75 -11.34
C THR A 44 -0.33 -9.67 -10.97
N ILE A 45 -0.71 -10.62 -11.85
CA ILE A 45 -1.83 -11.55 -11.61
C ILE A 45 -1.58 -12.38 -10.35
N GLU A 46 -0.41 -12.99 -10.22
CA GLU A 46 -0.12 -13.86 -9.08
C GLU A 46 -0.09 -13.10 -7.76
N GLN A 47 0.46 -11.89 -7.75
CA GLN A 47 0.44 -11.02 -6.57
C GLN A 47 -1.00 -10.64 -6.16
N ALA A 48 -1.85 -10.36 -7.15
CA ALA A 48 -3.25 -10.04 -6.90
C ALA A 48 -4.04 -11.27 -6.39
N ILE A 49 -3.75 -12.46 -6.94
CA ILE A 49 -4.33 -13.72 -6.44
C ILE A 49 -3.88 -13.98 -5.00
N GLU A 50 -2.60 -13.80 -4.69
CA GLU A 50 -2.06 -13.99 -3.35
C GLU A 50 -2.73 -13.04 -2.33
N ALA A 51 -2.91 -11.78 -2.70
CA ALA A 51 -3.61 -10.81 -1.86
C ALA A 51 -5.09 -11.21 -1.66
N GLY A 52 -5.78 -11.62 -2.73
CA GLY A 52 -7.15 -12.10 -2.66
C GLY A 52 -7.30 -13.38 -1.82
N ASN A 53 -6.36 -14.32 -1.94
CA ASN A 53 -6.33 -15.53 -1.11
C ASN A 53 -6.07 -15.22 0.36
N SER A 54 -5.16 -14.31 0.65
CA SER A 54 -4.89 -13.87 2.03
C SER A 54 -6.14 -13.25 2.66
N ALA A 55 -6.81 -12.35 1.95
CA ALA A 55 -8.05 -11.73 2.41
C ALA A 55 -9.20 -12.74 2.57
N SER A 56 -9.25 -13.77 1.69
CA SER A 56 -10.25 -14.82 1.73
C SER A 56 -10.15 -15.76 2.96
N ARG A 57 -9.01 -15.79 3.63
CA ARG A 57 -8.88 -16.54 4.89
C ARG A 57 -9.72 -15.93 6.02
N GLU A 58 -9.86 -14.61 6.03
CA GLU A 58 -10.70 -13.91 7.00
C GLU A 58 -12.15 -13.78 6.49
N HIS A 59 -12.33 -13.62 5.18
CA HIS A 59 -13.62 -13.39 4.52
C HIS A 59 -13.79 -14.35 3.34
N PRO A 60 -14.29 -15.59 3.58
CA PRO A 60 -14.43 -16.61 2.53
C PRO A 60 -15.16 -16.07 1.30
N CYS A 61 -14.46 -16.03 0.16
CA CYS A 61 -15.00 -15.46 -1.07
C CYS A 61 -14.65 -16.30 -2.30
N ARG A 62 -15.41 -16.11 -3.37
CA ARG A 62 -14.96 -16.52 -4.71
C ARG A 62 -14.10 -15.42 -5.28
N VAL A 63 -12.91 -15.76 -5.75
CA VAL A 63 -12.02 -14.82 -6.44
C VAL A 63 -12.12 -15.04 -7.94
N ILE A 64 -12.48 -14.01 -8.69
CA ILE A 64 -12.49 -14.01 -10.15
C ILE A 64 -11.47 -13.00 -10.62
N VAL A 65 -10.43 -13.43 -11.31
CA VAL A 65 -9.42 -12.54 -11.88
C VAL A 65 -9.72 -12.37 -13.37
N LEU A 66 -10.02 -11.15 -13.77
CA LEU A 66 -10.18 -10.74 -15.14
C LEU A 66 -8.87 -10.09 -15.62
N ALA A 67 -8.07 -10.86 -16.37
CA ALA A 67 -6.82 -10.40 -16.96
C ALA A 67 -7.04 -9.98 -18.41
N ARG A 68 -6.67 -8.74 -18.73
CA ARG A 68 -6.80 -8.18 -20.07
C ARG A 68 -5.51 -8.46 -20.86
N GLY A 69 -5.61 -9.38 -21.83
CA GLY A 69 -4.52 -9.73 -22.73
C GLY A 69 -4.40 -8.74 -23.90
N GLN A 70 -3.73 -9.18 -24.96
CA GLN A 70 -3.47 -8.34 -26.14
C GLN A 70 -4.76 -8.04 -26.91
N ARG A 71 -5.16 -6.78 -27.01
CA ARG A 71 -6.36 -6.32 -27.76
C ARG A 71 -6.32 -6.61 -29.25
N ARG A 72 -5.12 -6.72 -29.85
CA ARG A 72 -4.94 -6.98 -31.30
C ARG A 72 -4.80 -8.47 -31.63
N ALA A 73 -4.84 -9.36 -30.64
CA ALA A 73 -4.81 -10.81 -30.86
C ALA A 73 -6.13 -11.33 -31.44
N ALA A 74 -6.13 -12.56 -31.95
CA ALA A 74 -7.37 -13.24 -32.31
C ALA A 74 -8.29 -13.40 -31.08
N PRO A 75 -9.62 -13.35 -31.26
CA PRO A 75 -10.58 -13.55 -30.15
C PRO A 75 -10.36 -14.88 -29.47
N ARG A 76 -10.05 -14.85 -28.17
CA ARG A 76 -9.83 -16.07 -27.37
C ARG A 76 -10.05 -15.76 -25.88
N LEU A 77 -10.66 -16.69 -25.17
CA LEU A 77 -10.74 -16.74 -23.73
C LEU A 77 -9.95 -17.96 -23.23
N ASP A 78 -8.87 -17.72 -22.50
CA ASP A 78 -8.21 -18.77 -21.74
C ASP A 78 -8.62 -18.64 -20.27
N ALA A 79 -8.87 -19.77 -19.63
CA ALA A 79 -9.24 -19.76 -18.23
C ALA A 79 -8.41 -20.75 -17.41
N GLN A 80 -8.28 -20.49 -16.12
CA GLN A 80 -7.67 -21.38 -15.15
C GLN A 80 -8.53 -21.41 -13.89
N ILE A 81 -8.80 -22.62 -13.38
CA ILE A 81 -9.53 -22.82 -12.12
C ILE A 81 -8.57 -23.40 -11.10
N ARG A 82 -8.52 -22.78 -9.91
CA ARG A 82 -7.73 -23.25 -8.77
C ARG A 82 -8.67 -23.53 -7.60
N ILE A 83 -8.65 -24.75 -7.06
CA ILE A 83 -9.51 -25.20 -5.96
C ILE A 83 -8.67 -25.92 -4.91
N GLY A 84 -8.88 -25.59 -3.62
CA GLY A 84 -8.26 -26.25 -2.47
C GLY A 84 -6.76 -26.00 -2.35
N GLY A 85 -6.14 -26.43 -1.26
CA GLY A 85 -4.71 -26.35 -1.00
C GLY A 85 -4.16 -24.93 -1.14
N ASP A 86 -3.37 -24.71 -2.17
CA ASP A 86 -2.68 -23.44 -2.43
C ASP A 86 -3.63 -22.25 -2.73
N ALA A 87 -4.89 -22.52 -3.06
CA ALA A 87 -5.91 -21.48 -3.27
C ALA A 87 -6.48 -20.90 -1.95
N GLY A 88 -5.99 -21.34 -0.80
CA GLY A 88 -6.56 -20.93 0.49
C GLY A 88 -8.02 -21.39 0.66
N ALA A 89 -8.85 -20.56 1.29
CA ALA A 89 -10.27 -20.87 1.53
C ALA A 89 -11.18 -20.55 0.33
N SER A 90 -10.63 -20.11 -0.81
CA SER A 90 -11.42 -19.63 -1.96
C SER A 90 -11.28 -20.48 -3.21
N ASP A 91 -12.30 -20.41 -4.08
CA ASP A 91 -12.15 -20.80 -5.47
C ASP A 91 -11.56 -19.60 -6.22
N VAL A 92 -10.50 -19.81 -6.97
CA VAL A 92 -9.95 -18.81 -7.84
C VAL A 92 -10.20 -19.18 -9.29
N VAL A 93 -10.83 -18.27 -10.04
CA VAL A 93 -11.07 -18.42 -11.47
C VAL A 93 -10.32 -17.29 -12.17
N VAL A 94 -9.32 -17.61 -12.98
CA VAL A 94 -8.59 -16.64 -13.79
C VAL A 94 -9.13 -16.70 -15.22
N LEU A 95 -9.56 -15.55 -15.73
CA LEU A 95 -10.06 -15.35 -17.09
C LEU A 95 -9.09 -14.45 -17.85
N ARG A 96 -8.47 -14.94 -18.92
CA ARG A 96 -7.60 -14.14 -19.80
C ARG A 96 -8.32 -13.91 -21.14
N GLY A 97 -8.80 -12.69 -21.33
CA GLY A 97 -9.46 -12.28 -22.57
C GLY A 97 -8.49 -11.68 -23.58
N TYR A 98 -8.55 -12.13 -24.83
CA TYR A 98 -7.73 -11.62 -25.94
C TYR A 98 -8.59 -11.06 -27.05
N GLY A 99 -8.04 -10.14 -27.84
CA GLY A 99 -8.77 -9.48 -28.92
C GLY A 99 -9.91 -8.61 -28.37
N PRO A 100 -11.12 -8.71 -28.93
CA PRO A 100 -12.30 -8.01 -28.43
C PRO A 100 -12.66 -8.32 -26.97
N LEU A 101 -12.31 -9.54 -26.48
CA LEU A 101 -12.57 -9.93 -25.09
C LEU A 101 -11.62 -9.24 -24.08
N ALA A 102 -10.55 -8.60 -24.55
CA ALA A 102 -9.69 -7.75 -23.72
C ALA A 102 -10.25 -6.33 -23.53
N ALA A 103 -11.36 -5.98 -24.18
CA ALA A 103 -12.01 -4.69 -24.01
C ALA A 103 -12.77 -4.61 -22.68
N GLU A 104 -12.89 -3.41 -22.14
CA GLU A 104 -13.57 -3.18 -20.86
C GLU A 104 -15.04 -3.63 -20.92
N GLU A 105 -15.72 -3.37 -22.02
CA GLU A 105 -17.12 -3.70 -22.25
C GLU A 105 -17.40 -5.22 -22.19
N ALA A 106 -16.43 -6.04 -22.58
CA ALA A 106 -16.55 -7.49 -22.56
C ALA A 106 -16.47 -8.10 -21.15
N GLY A 107 -15.82 -7.37 -20.21
CA GLY A 107 -15.52 -7.86 -18.87
C GLY A 107 -16.74 -8.36 -18.09
N ALA A 108 -17.80 -7.56 -18.05
CA ALA A 108 -19.02 -7.90 -17.30
C ALA A 108 -19.67 -9.17 -17.83
N GLY A 109 -19.74 -9.37 -19.16
CA GLY A 109 -20.27 -10.58 -19.77
C GLY A 109 -19.49 -11.85 -19.45
N MET A 110 -18.17 -11.73 -19.27
CA MET A 110 -17.33 -12.87 -18.87
C MET A 110 -17.47 -13.21 -17.37
N VAL A 111 -17.65 -12.20 -16.52
CA VAL A 111 -17.69 -12.39 -15.05
C VAL A 111 -19.07 -12.78 -14.55
N MET A 112 -20.14 -12.19 -15.09
CA MET A 112 -21.51 -12.34 -14.60
C MET A 112 -21.97 -13.80 -14.40
N PRO A 113 -21.72 -14.75 -15.34
CA PRO A 113 -22.12 -16.15 -15.14
C PRO A 113 -21.38 -16.89 -14.03
N LEU A 114 -20.31 -16.30 -13.49
CA LEU A 114 -19.47 -16.89 -12.45
C LEU A 114 -19.73 -16.26 -11.07
N LEU A 115 -20.54 -15.22 -10.97
CA LEU A 115 -20.88 -14.59 -9.69
C LEU A 115 -21.64 -15.59 -8.79
N LEU A 116 -21.47 -15.43 -7.49
CA LEU A 116 -22.28 -16.16 -6.52
C LEU A 116 -23.68 -15.55 -6.48
N PRO A 117 -24.75 -16.36 -6.59
CA PRO A 117 -26.11 -15.86 -6.41
C PRO A 117 -26.26 -15.21 -5.03
N ASP A 118 -27.00 -14.11 -4.97
CA ASP A 118 -27.39 -13.42 -3.73
C ASP A 118 -26.23 -12.98 -2.82
N ALA A 119 -24.98 -13.02 -3.32
CA ALA A 119 -23.81 -12.58 -2.59
C ALA A 119 -23.30 -11.21 -3.12
N PRO A 120 -22.83 -10.32 -2.25
CA PRO A 120 -22.28 -9.05 -2.69
C PRO A 120 -21.06 -9.25 -3.58
N VAL A 121 -20.90 -8.32 -4.54
CA VAL A 121 -19.77 -8.27 -5.45
C VAL A 121 -18.85 -7.12 -5.04
N VAL A 122 -17.58 -7.41 -4.92
CA VAL A 122 -16.52 -6.43 -4.71
C VAL A 122 -15.63 -6.40 -5.95
N ALA A 123 -15.40 -5.24 -6.52
CA ALA A 123 -14.44 -5.05 -7.61
C ALA A 123 -13.16 -4.43 -7.07
N TRP A 124 -12.02 -4.96 -7.48
CA TRP A 124 -10.71 -4.44 -7.11
C TRP A 124 -9.78 -4.29 -8.32
N TRP A 125 -9.19 -3.11 -8.45
CA TRP A 125 -8.16 -2.78 -9.43
C TRP A 125 -6.83 -2.57 -8.69
N PRO A 126 -5.91 -3.56 -8.68
CA PRO A 126 -4.64 -3.48 -7.96
C PRO A 126 -3.62 -2.51 -8.58
N GLY A 127 -3.83 -2.11 -9.83
CA GLY A 127 -2.97 -1.19 -10.59
C GLY A 127 -3.77 -0.04 -11.19
N GLU A 128 -3.72 0.07 -12.53
CA GLU A 128 -4.50 1.09 -13.24
C GLU A 128 -6.00 0.81 -13.13
N ALA A 129 -6.74 1.75 -12.58
CA ALA A 129 -8.18 1.69 -12.45
C ALA A 129 -8.88 2.61 -13.47
N PRO A 130 -10.15 2.37 -13.81
CA PRO A 130 -10.95 3.27 -14.63
C PRO A 130 -10.99 4.67 -14.03
N ALA A 131 -11.11 5.71 -14.87
CA ALA A 131 -11.22 7.09 -14.38
C ALA A 131 -12.43 7.28 -13.45
N VAL A 132 -13.52 6.59 -13.72
CA VAL A 132 -14.77 6.58 -12.94
C VAL A 132 -15.15 5.11 -12.66
N PRO A 133 -14.72 4.50 -11.55
CA PRO A 133 -14.96 3.08 -11.29
C PRO A 133 -16.43 2.69 -11.27
N SER A 134 -17.31 3.55 -10.79
CA SER A 134 -18.75 3.31 -10.71
C SER A 134 -19.43 3.19 -12.07
N THR A 135 -18.83 3.70 -13.14
CA THR A 135 -19.36 3.60 -14.52
C THR A 135 -18.73 2.47 -15.33
N ASP A 136 -17.63 1.90 -14.85
CA ASP A 136 -16.99 0.71 -15.46
C ASP A 136 -17.96 -0.47 -15.48
N PRO A 137 -17.98 -1.31 -16.52
CA PRO A 137 -18.87 -2.48 -16.59
C PRO A 137 -18.77 -3.44 -15.41
N ILE A 138 -17.56 -3.67 -14.87
CA ILE A 138 -17.37 -4.47 -13.64
C ILE A 138 -17.77 -3.66 -12.41
N GLY A 139 -17.45 -2.36 -12.38
CA GLY A 139 -17.81 -1.48 -11.27
C GLY A 139 -19.31 -1.35 -11.04
N ARG A 140 -20.11 -1.43 -12.12
CA ARG A 140 -21.59 -1.44 -12.04
C ARG A 140 -22.16 -2.69 -11.40
N LEU A 141 -21.45 -3.81 -11.47
CA LEU A 141 -21.84 -5.06 -10.81
C LEU A 141 -21.53 -5.04 -9.31
N ALA A 142 -20.64 -4.16 -8.87
CA ALA A 142 -20.07 -4.19 -7.55
C ALA A 142 -20.73 -3.20 -6.57
N GLN A 143 -21.05 -3.67 -5.36
CA GLN A 143 -21.45 -2.83 -4.23
C GLN A 143 -20.24 -2.05 -3.65
N ARG A 144 -19.04 -2.66 -3.66
CA ARG A 144 -17.79 -2.06 -3.22
C ARG A 144 -16.79 -2.04 -4.38
N ARG A 145 -16.17 -0.91 -4.63
CA ARG A 145 -15.16 -0.69 -5.68
C ARG A 145 -13.88 -0.20 -5.02
N ILE A 146 -12.86 -1.04 -5.07
CA ILE A 146 -11.56 -0.81 -4.41
C ILE A 146 -10.54 -0.45 -5.48
N THR A 147 -9.86 0.68 -5.31
CA THR A 147 -8.74 1.12 -6.14
C THR A 147 -7.46 1.19 -5.31
N ASP A 148 -6.31 1.33 -5.97
CA ASP A 148 -5.04 1.62 -5.32
C ASP A 148 -4.31 2.72 -6.09
N SER A 149 -4.60 3.96 -5.78
CA SER A 149 -3.96 5.11 -6.42
C SER A 149 -2.44 5.10 -6.28
N LEU A 150 -1.92 4.53 -5.20
CA LEU A 150 -0.46 4.46 -4.97
C LEU A 150 0.24 3.50 -5.94
N SER A 151 -0.45 2.48 -6.41
CA SER A 151 0.06 1.47 -7.34
C SER A 151 -0.09 1.85 -8.81
N SER A 152 -0.73 2.99 -9.12
CA SER A 152 -0.86 3.46 -10.50
C SER A 152 0.44 4.11 -11.01
N LYS A 153 0.61 4.19 -12.33
CA LYS A 153 1.77 4.85 -12.98
C LYS A 153 1.90 6.33 -12.60
N ASN A 154 0.79 6.98 -12.29
CA ASN A 154 0.77 8.36 -11.82
C ASN A 154 -0.14 8.48 -10.60
N PRO A 155 0.41 8.25 -9.38
CA PRO A 155 -0.37 8.20 -8.15
C PRO A 155 -1.19 9.46 -7.87
N ILE A 156 -0.64 10.63 -8.14
CA ILE A 156 -1.35 11.90 -7.89
C ILE A 156 -2.52 12.07 -8.87
N LYS A 157 -2.32 11.78 -10.16
CA LYS A 157 -3.40 11.85 -11.13
C LYS A 157 -4.51 10.84 -10.80
N ALA A 158 -4.15 9.61 -10.44
CA ALA A 158 -5.11 8.60 -10.03
C ALA A 158 -5.90 9.06 -8.80
N PHE A 159 -5.23 9.59 -7.79
CA PHE A 159 -5.86 10.12 -6.59
C PHE A 159 -6.82 11.29 -6.89
N GLU A 160 -6.44 12.26 -7.73
CA GLU A 160 -7.32 13.36 -8.12
C GLU A 160 -8.54 12.86 -8.93
N GLN A 161 -8.38 11.81 -9.73
CA GLN A 161 -9.52 11.15 -10.39
C GLN A 161 -10.47 10.53 -9.37
N ARG A 162 -9.97 9.81 -8.34
CA ARG A 162 -10.80 9.27 -7.24
C ARG A 162 -11.56 10.38 -6.54
N ARG A 163 -10.88 11.48 -6.24
CA ARG A 163 -11.50 12.64 -5.60
C ARG A 163 -12.60 13.27 -6.43
N ALA A 164 -12.39 13.38 -7.75
CA ALA A 164 -13.36 13.99 -8.67
C ALA A 164 -14.56 13.10 -8.99
N SER A 165 -14.42 11.76 -8.88
CA SER A 165 -15.44 10.79 -9.32
C SER A 165 -16.02 9.94 -8.19
N HIS A 166 -15.68 10.23 -6.94
CA HIS A 166 -16.12 9.44 -5.79
C HIS A 166 -17.65 9.37 -5.68
N VAL A 167 -18.14 8.17 -5.50
CA VAL A 167 -19.53 7.89 -5.11
C VAL A 167 -19.57 6.85 -4.01
N ALA A 168 -20.70 6.74 -3.32
CA ALA A 168 -20.89 5.73 -2.27
C ALA A 168 -20.50 4.32 -2.74
N GLY A 169 -19.72 3.60 -1.94
CA GLY A 169 -19.17 2.29 -2.26
C GLY A 169 -17.80 2.32 -2.94
N ASP A 170 -17.29 3.49 -3.36
CA ASP A 170 -15.90 3.63 -3.80
C ASP A 170 -14.96 3.76 -2.59
N THR A 171 -13.77 3.13 -2.70
CA THR A 171 -12.69 3.27 -1.73
C THR A 171 -11.33 3.15 -2.42
N ASP A 172 -10.28 3.51 -1.70
CA ASP A 172 -8.90 3.40 -2.17
C ASP A 172 -8.00 2.85 -1.06
N LEU A 173 -7.11 1.92 -1.38
CA LEU A 173 -6.20 1.34 -0.38
C LEU A 173 -5.27 2.37 0.26
N VAL A 174 -5.11 3.56 -0.34
CA VAL A 174 -4.45 4.69 0.31
C VAL A 174 -5.14 5.04 1.64
N TRP A 175 -6.48 5.00 1.67
CA TRP A 175 -7.26 5.27 2.88
C TRP A 175 -7.06 4.22 3.96
N THR A 176 -7.09 2.96 3.59
CA THR A 176 -6.87 1.83 4.50
C THR A 176 -5.45 1.82 5.07
N ARG A 177 -4.45 2.24 4.28
CA ARG A 177 -3.07 2.41 4.79
C ARG A 177 -2.95 3.46 5.88
N LEU A 178 -3.91 4.37 6.02
CA LEU A 178 -3.94 5.41 7.04
C LEU A 178 -4.64 4.98 8.35
N THR A 179 -5.27 3.81 8.41
CA THR A 179 -6.07 3.38 9.56
C THR A 179 -5.30 3.47 10.88
N HIS A 180 -4.08 2.93 10.94
CA HIS A 180 -3.27 2.98 12.16
C HIS A 180 -2.85 4.40 12.54
N TRP A 181 -2.55 5.27 11.58
CA TRP A 181 -2.25 6.67 11.84
C TRP A 181 -3.45 7.40 12.43
N ARG A 182 -4.62 7.20 11.83
CA ARG A 182 -5.87 7.82 12.31
C ARG A 182 -6.20 7.36 13.72
N ALA A 183 -6.09 6.05 13.99
CA ALA A 183 -6.33 5.48 15.30
C ALA A 183 -5.38 6.01 16.37
N LEU A 184 -4.06 6.10 16.07
CA LEU A 184 -3.07 6.62 17.01
C LEU A 184 -3.26 8.10 17.31
N LEU A 185 -3.60 8.91 16.30
CA LEU A 185 -3.88 10.33 16.48
C LEU A 185 -5.17 10.57 17.30
N ALA A 186 -6.23 9.80 17.03
CA ALA A 186 -7.46 9.85 17.81
C ALA A 186 -7.18 9.47 19.27
N ALA A 187 -6.53 8.33 19.50
CA ALA A 187 -6.15 7.90 20.85
C ALA A 187 -5.26 8.92 21.58
N ALA A 188 -4.35 9.59 20.85
CA ALA A 188 -3.52 10.64 21.46
C ALA A 188 -4.31 11.88 21.89
N LEU A 189 -5.42 12.20 21.22
CA LEU A 189 -6.30 13.30 21.57
C LEU A 189 -7.24 12.95 22.73
N ASP A 190 -7.50 11.66 22.97
CA ASP A 190 -8.32 11.19 24.11
C ASP A 190 -7.56 11.26 25.46
N PHE A 191 -6.23 11.51 25.45
CA PHE A 191 -5.47 11.70 26.69
C PHE A 191 -5.49 13.17 27.15
N PRO A 192 -5.56 13.42 28.48
CA PRO A 192 -5.41 14.76 29.01
C PRO A 192 -4.08 15.43 28.64
N PRO A 193 -4.07 16.76 28.51
CA PRO A 193 -5.21 17.67 28.64
C PRO A 193 -6.10 17.66 27.39
N HIS A 194 -7.43 17.65 27.57
CA HIS A 194 -8.41 17.73 26.48
C HIS A 194 -8.51 19.16 25.95
N GLU A 195 -7.52 19.54 25.14
CA GLU A 195 -7.40 20.86 24.52
C GLU A 195 -7.76 20.81 23.04
N PRO A 196 -8.38 21.86 22.50
CA PRO A 196 -8.64 21.92 21.07
C PRO A 196 -7.34 21.99 20.28
N VAL A 197 -7.31 21.30 19.14
CA VAL A 197 -6.26 21.48 18.13
C VAL A 197 -6.49 22.81 17.42
N THR A 198 -5.45 23.62 17.26
CA THR A 198 -5.53 24.95 16.65
C THR A 198 -5.03 24.98 15.19
N ALA A 199 -4.12 24.06 14.85
CA ALA A 199 -3.60 23.85 13.49
C ALA A 199 -3.03 22.45 13.37
N ALA A 200 -2.87 21.96 12.14
CA ALA A 200 -2.19 20.70 11.88
C ALA A 200 -1.21 20.81 10.72
N THR A 201 -0.17 19.98 10.75
CA THR A 201 0.79 19.82 9.65
C THR A 201 0.97 18.34 9.35
N VAL A 202 0.81 17.97 8.06
CA VAL A 202 1.11 16.63 7.58
C VAL A 202 2.28 16.69 6.63
N SER A 203 3.33 15.93 6.90
CA SER A 203 4.60 15.95 6.16
C SER A 203 4.86 14.63 5.45
N GLY A 204 5.33 14.70 4.23
CA GLY A 204 5.70 13.53 3.43
C GLY A 204 6.23 13.91 2.05
N GLU A 205 6.54 12.89 1.25
CA GLU A 205 7.03 13.08 -0.12
C GLU A 205 6.11 13.99 -0.94
N ALA A 206 6.68 14.64 -1.94
CA ALA A 206 5.93 15.51 -2.85
C ALA A 206 4.80 14.74 -3.56
N VAL A 207 5.09 13.51 -3.98
CA VAL A 207 4.14 12.58 -4.65
C VAL A 207 3.66 11.56 -3.63
N SER A 208 2.67 11.93 -2.80
CA SER A 208 2.15 11.04 -1.76
C SER A 208 0.65 11.27 -1.54
N PRO A 209 -0.22 10.51 -2.23
CA PRO A 209 -1.66 10.53 -1.98
C PRO A 209 -2.03 10.35 -0.50
N SER A 210 -1.29 9.49 0.22
CA SER A 210 -1.51 9.26 1.65
C SER A 210 -1.33 10.53 2.49
N THR A 211 -0.35 11.37 2.15
CA THR A 211 -0.11 12.64 2.85
C THR A 211 -1.23 13.64 2.58
N ASP A 212 -1.69 13.72 1.33
CA ASP A 212 -2.79 14.62 0.95
C ASP A 212 -4.10 14.17 1.59
N LEU A 213 -4.41 12.87 1.57
CA LEU A 213 -5.64 12.34 2.15
C LEU A 213 -5.67 12.45 3.68
N MET A 214 -4.55 12.22 4.37
CA MET A 214 -4.43 12.46 5.82
C MET A 214 -4.68 13.94 6.16
N ALA A 215 -4.10 14.85 5.38
CA ALA A 215 -4.33 16.27 5.58
C ALA A 215 -5.80 16.66 5.36
N GLY A 216 -6.46 16.10 4.35
CA GLY A 216 -7.89 16.28 4.09
C GLY A 216 -8.75 15.76 5.23
N TRP A 217 -8.47 14.56 5.74
CA TRP A 217 -9.16 14.01 6.88
C TRP A 217 -9.06 14.90 8.13
N LEU A 218 -7.86 15.37 8.45
CA LEU A 218 -7.65 16.29 9.59
C LEU A 218 -8.37 17.63 9.38
N ALA A 219 -8.41 18.16 8.17
CA ALA A 219 -9.11 19.40 7.88
C ALA A 219 -10.62 19.27 8.15
N CYS A 220 -11.25 18.20 7.69
CA CYS A 220 -12.67 17.94 7.94
C CYS A 220 -12.97 17.64 9.41
N ARG A 221 -12.17 16.76 10.03
CA ARG A 221 -12.47 16.27 11.38
C ARG A 221 -12.18 17.28 12.48
N LEU A 222 -11.18 18.12 12.31
CA LEU A 222 -10.78 19.11 13.32
C LEU A 222 -11.31 20.53 13.01
N GLY A 223 -11.71 20.80 11.77
CA GLY A 223 -12.16 22.14 11.37
C GLY A 223 -11.07 23.21 11.46
N VAL A 224 -9.79 22.83 11.34
CA VAL A 224 -8.64 23.72 11.52
C VAL A 224 -7.85 23.90 10.24
N LYS A 225 -6.97 24.91 10.22
CA LYS A 225 -6.01 25.07 9.10
C LYS A 225 -5.02 23.91 9.09
N VAL A 226 -4.99 23.17 7.98
CA VAL A 226 -4.05 22.06 7.79
C VAL A 226 -3.04 22.42 6.70
N LYS A 227 -1.75 22.29 7.05
CA LYS A 227 -0.63 22.49 6.13
C LYS A 227 -0.12 21.13 5.66
N ARG A 228 -0.07 20.94 4.34
CA ARG A 228 0.65 19.85 3.72
C ARG A 228 2.09 20.30 3.45
N ALA A 229 3.07 19.71 4.12
CA ALA A 229 4.48 20.03 3.99
C ALA A 229 5.22 18.92 3.23
N LYS A 230 6.20 19.32 2.40
CA LYS A 230 7.13 18.38 1.77
C LYS A 230 8.18 17.96 2.79
N ALA A 231 8.47 16.66 2.86
CA ALA A 231 9.57 16.09 3.63
C ALA A 231 10.23 14.97 2.83
N ASP A 232 11.50 14.74 3.10
CA ASP A 232 12.23 13.60 2.55
C ASP A 232 11.88 12.33 3.32
N GLY A 233 11.95 11.18 2.65
CA GLY A 233 11.55 9.89 3.18
C GLY A 233 10.41 9.28 2.34
N GLY A 234 10.15 8.00 2.46
CA GLY A 234 9.15 7.32 1.64
C GLY A 234 7.71 7.58 2.12
N GLY A 235 6.89 8.28 1.33
CA GLY A 235 5.48 8.52 1.60
C GLY A 235 5.22 9.52 2.72
N MET A 236 4.26 9.26 3.60
CA MET A 236 3.96 10.10 4.76
C MET A 236 4.92 9.81 5.91
N VAL A 237 5.53 10.85 6.48
CA VAL A 237 6.57 10.71 7.53
C VAL A 237 6.20 11.34 8.87
N ALA A 238 5.31 12.34 8.89
CA ALA A 238 4.96 13.01 10.13
C ALA A 238 3.56 13.63 10.09
N VAL A 239 2.91 13.61 11.26
CA VAL A 239 1.73 14.43 11.56
C VAL A 239 2.00 15.19 12.85
N ARG A 240 1.75 16.51 12.83
CA ARG A 240 1.87 17.40 13.98
C ARG A 240 0.57 18.15 14.20
N LEU A 241 0.03 18.07 15.40
CA LEU A 241 -1.20 18.76 15.86
C LEU A 241 -0.83 19.81 16.88
N GLU A 242 -1.09 21.09 16.59
CA GLU A 242 -0.78 22.21 17.47
C GLU A 242 -1.87 22.38 18.54
N ARG A 243 -1.45 22.46 19.79
CA ARG A 243 -2.33 22.74 20.97
C ARG A 243 -1.66 23.77 21.88
N ARG A 244 -2.42 24.32 22.83
CA ARG A 244 -1.91 25.33 23.78
C ARG A 244 -0.79 24.79 24.67
N SER A 245 -0.90 23.56 25.17
CA SER A 245 0.10 22.91 26.04
C SER A 245 1.33 22.41 25.27
N GLY A 246 1.33 22.51 23.96
CA GLY A 246 2.36 22.02 23.06
C GLY A 246 1.83 20.98 22.08
N PRO A 247 2.60 20.62 21.05
CA PRO A 247 2.12 19.79 19.97
C PRO A 247 2.04 18.31 20.35
N ILE A 248 1.11 17.59 19.68
CA ILE A 248 1.20 16.14 19.51
C ILE A 248 1.91 15.88 18.20
N GLU A 249 2.92 15.02 18.20
CA GLU A 249 3.66 14.63 17.02
C GLU A 249 3.67 13.10 16.87
N LEU A 250 3.29 12.62 15.69
CA LEU A 250 3.45 11.23 15.29
C LEU A 250 4.42 11.19 14.13
N LEU A 251 5.61 10.63 14.34
CA LEU A 251 6.73 10.61 13.41
C LEU A 251 7.02 9.19 12.96
N ARG A 252 7.37 8.98 11.68
CA ARG A 252 7.81 7.69 11.13
C ARG A 252 8.84 7.90 10.02
N PRO A 253 10.06 8.30 10.34
CA PRO A 253 11.07 8.63 9.33
C PRO A 253 11.58 7.40 8.54
N ASP A 254 11.60 6.22 9.16
CA ASP A 254 12.12 4.97 8.59
C ASP A 254 11.05 4.12 7.87
N GLY A 255 9.79 4.56 7.89
CA GLY A 255 8.67 3.82 7.31
C GLY A 255 8.23 2.57 8.08
N ARG A 256 8.80 2.32 9.28
CA ARG A 256 8.54 1.13 10.12
C ARG A 256 8.15 1.47 11.55
N THR A 257 8.93 2.32 12.19
CA THR A 257 8.76 2.66 13.61
C THR A 257 8.15 4.04 13.75
N GLY A 258 7.02 4.10 14.46
CA GLY A 258 6.38 5.34 14.86
C GLY A 258 6.93 5.84 16.19
N THR A 259 7.11 7.16 16.32
CA THR A 259 7.36 7.83 17.59
C THR A 259 6.23 8.79 17.86
N LEU A 260 5.48 8.57 18.94
CA LEU A 260 4.45 9.48 19.42
C LEU A 260 5.04 10.36 20.53
N ARG A 261 5.00 11.67 20.33
CA ARG A 261 5.43 12.71 21.27
C ARG A 261 4.26 13.54 21.75
N GLN A 262 4.18 13.73 23.05
CA GLN A 262 3.15 14.55 23.70
C GLN A 262 3.75 15.37 24.84
N PRO A 263 3.32 16.60 25.08
CA PRO A 263 3.81 17.41 26.21
C PRO A 263 3.66 16.68 27.54
N GLY A 264 4.70 16.69 28.34
CA GLY A 264 4.66 16.09 29.69
C GLY A 264 4.70 14.57 29.74
N GLN A 265 4.89 13.90 28.59
CA GLN A 265 5.01 12.44 28.50
C GLN A 265 6.33 12.05 27.82
N PRO A 266 6.91 10.89 28.19
CA PRO A 266 8.06 10.36 27.45
C PRO A 266 7.68 9.96 26.04
N ASP A 267 8.64 10.01 25.12
CA ASP A 267 8.48 9.54 23.74
C ASP A 267 8.06 8.06 23.76
N ARG A 268 6.99 7.73 23.01
CA ARG A 268 6.48 6.36 22.89
C ARG A 268 6.83 5.78 21.53
N LEU A 269 7.57 4.70 21.50
CA LEU A 269 7.85 3.94 20.29
C LEU A 269 6.69 3.00 19.99
N LEU A 270 6.25 2.98 18.75
CA LEU A 270 5.08 2.24 18.27
C LEU A 270 5.42 1.49 16.99
N ALA A 271 4.86 0.29 16.82
CA ALA A 271 4.89 -0.41 15.54
C ALA A 271 3.96 0.33 14.57
N LEU A 272 4.53 0.96 13.53
CA LEU A 272 3.80 1.73 12.52
C LEU A 272 4.35 1.43 11.12
N ALA A 273 4.60 0.16 10.84
CA ALA A 273 5.04 -0.28 9.52
C ALA A 273 4.00 0.07 8.44
N ARG A 274 4.47 0.21 7.21
CA ARG A 274 3.56 0.34 6.07
C ARG A 274 2.75 -0.94 5.93
N ARG A 275 1.45 -0.80 5.83
CA ARG A 275 0.54 -1.92 5.64
C ARG A 275 0.71 -2.51 4.24
N THR A 276 0.69 -3.83 4.17
CA THR A 276 0.75 -4.57 2.90
C THR A 276 -0.58 -4.47 2.15
N VAL A 277 -0.58 -4.80 0.86
CA VAL A 277 -1.82 -4.86 0.07
C VAL A 277 -2.77 -5.92 0.61
N PRO A 278 -2.32 -7.15 0.97
CA PRO A 278 -3.18 -8.14 1.61
C PRO A 278 -3.87 -7.64 2.89
N ASP A 279 -3.13 -6.99 3.81
CA ASP A 279 -3.70 -6.44 5.04
C ASP A 279 -4.78 -5.39 4.76
N CYS A 280 -4.53 -4.51 3.78
CA CYS A 280 -5.48 -3.48 3.40
C CYS A 280 -6.72 -4.08 2.73
N LEU A 281 -6.54 -5.06 1.86
CA LEU A 281 -7.65 -5.73 1.19
C LEU A 281 -8.52 -6.50 2.20
N SER A 282 -7.92 -7.23 3.15
CA SER A 282 -8.66 -7.90 4.23
C SER A 282 -9.52 -6.92 5.02
N GLU A 283 -8.99 -5.73 5.35
CA GLU A 283 -9.76 -4.71 6.06
C GLU A 283 -10.93 -4.18 5.22
N GLU A 284 -10.72 -3.94 3.91
CA GLU A 284 -11.79 -3.46 3.02
C GLU A 284 -12.91 -4.50 2.81
N LEU A 285 -12.58 -5.80 2.81
CA LEU A 285 -13.57 -6.86 2.68
C LEU A 285 -14.37 -7.13 3.97
N ARG A 286 -13.89 -6.64 5.11
CA ARG A 286 -14.58 -6.79 6.40
C ARG A 286 -15.87 -5.98 6.45
N ARG A 287 -15.93 -4.86 5.74
CA ARG A 287 -17.07 -3.95 5.76
C ARG A 287 -17.38 -3.44 4.37
N LEU A 288 -18.53 -3.84 3.85
CA LEU A 288 -18.96 -3.50 2.48
C LEU A 288 -19.81 -2.24 2.40
N ASP A 289 -20.28 -1.72 3.54
CA ASP A 289 -21.02 -0.47 3.61
C ASP A 289 -20.15 0.71 3.12
N PRO A 290 -20.76 1.76 2.55
CA PRO A 290 -20.06 3.00 2.21
C PRO A 290 -19.28 3.57 3.40
N ASP A 291 -18.08 4.10 3.15
CA ASP A 291 -17.26 4.80 4.14
C ASP A 291 -17.42 6.31 3.94
N ASP A 292 -18.39 6.91 4.64
CA ASP A 292 -18.67 8.34 4.54
C ASP A 292 -17.46 9.18 5.02
N VAL A 293 -16.66 8.65 5.97
CA VAL A 293 -15.45 9.32 6.47
C VAL A 293 -14.38 9.44 5.39
N TYR A 294 -14.30 8.45 4.51
CA TYR A 294 -13.43 8.52 3.33
C TYR A 294 -13.87 9.61 2.37
N GLY A 295 -15.17 9.68 2.08
CA GLY A 295 -15.73 10.73 1.23
C GLY A 295 -15.44 12.13 1.76
N GLU A 296 -15.73 12.37 3.06
CA GLU A 296 -15.42 13.64 3.73
C GLU A 296 -13.91 13.96 3.68
N ALA A 297 -13.04 12.97 3.86
CA ALA A 297 -11.60 13.18 3.77
C ALA A 297 -11.15 13.62 2.38
N LEU A 298 -11.75 13.06 1.32
CA LEU A 298 -11.51 13.49 -0.08
C LEU A 298 -11.92 14.94 -0.31
N ASP A 299 -13.08 15.35 0.22
CA ASP A 299 -13.56 16.74 0.13
C ASP A 299 -12.62 17.69 0.89
N GLY A 300 -12.14 17.28 2.05
CA GLY A 300 -11.20 18.03 2.87
C GLY A 300 -9.86 18.33 2.19
N VAL A 301 -9.44 17.53 1.21
CA VAL A 301 -8.23 17.79 0.42
C VAL A 301 -8.29 19.16 -0.31
N GLY A 302 -9.49 19.64 -0.62
CA GLY A 302 -9.70 20.99 -1.19
C GLY A 302 -9.42 22.14 -0.22
N GLN A 303 -9.36 21.87 1.09
CA GLN A 303 -9.22 22.87 2.14
C GLN A 303 -7.78 23.00 2.67
N ILE A 304 -6.86 22.13 2.25
CA ILE A 304 -5.48 22.12 2.74
C ILE A 304 -4.62 23.21 2.09
N SER A 305 -3.67 23.75 2.85
CA SER A 305 -2.65 24.64 2.31
C SER A 305 -1.38 23.85 1.96
N ARG A 306 -0.87 24.01 0.72
CA ARG A 306 0.41 23.44 0.29
C ARG A 306 1.51 24.49 0.49
N GLY A 307 2.34 24.31 1.55
CA GLY A 307 3.46 25.20 1.82
C GLY A 307 4.63 24.99 0.83
N ARG A 308 5.32 26.05 0.44
CA ARG A 308 6.65 25.95 -0.16
C ARG A 308 7.57 25.23 0.84
N SER A 309 8.45 24.36 0.34
CA SER A 309 9.39 23.56 1.14
C SER A 309 10.02 24.37 2.28
N SER A 310 9.70 24.04 3.54
CA SER A 310 10.54 24.40 4.67
C SER A 310 11.38 23.17 5.02
N ALA A 311 12.70 23.34 5.11
CA ALA A 311 13.60 22.31 5.59
C ALA A 311 13.03 21.71 6.89
N GLY A 312 13.02 20.39 7.00
CA GLY A 312 12.56 19.66 8.19
C GLY A 312 13.28 20.13 9.46
N PRO A 313 12.76 19.80 10.65
CA PRO A 313 13.42 20.17 11.89
C PRO A 313 14.84 19.61 11.90
N ARG A 314 15.81 20.54 11.98
CA ARG A 314 17.23 20.22 12.08
C ARG A 314 17.43 19.44 13.38
N PRO A 315 18.12 18.29 13.39
CA PRO A 315 18.46 17.65 14.64
C PRO A 315 19.26 18.62 15.52
N PRO A 316 19.08 18.58 16.85
CA PRO A 316 19.83 19.43 17.75
C PRO A 316 21.31 19.19 17.53
N SER A 317 22.05 20.24 17.16
CA SER A 317 23.51 20.21 17.10
C SER A 317 24.02 20.13 18.53
N ASP A 318 24.69 19.04 18.89
CA ASP A 318 25.56 19.00 20.08
C ASP A 318 26.63 20.07 19.94
N ARG A 319 26.34 21.21 20.52
CA ARG A 319 27.39 22.22 20.75
C ARG A 319 28.06 21.91 22.10
N ALA A 320 29.22 21.32 22.03
CA ALA A 320 30.18 21.37 23.14
C ALA A 320 30.53 22.84 23.48
N PRO A 321 30.66 23.21 24.75
CA PRO A 321 31.01 24.59 25.13
C PRO A 321 32.44 24.90 24.72
N SER A 322 32.62 25.98 23.94
CA SER A 322 33.93 26.53 23.59
C SER A 322 34.45 27.36 24.75
N ASP A 323 35.47 26.87 25.42
CA ASP A 323 36.33 27.67 26.30
C ASP A 323 37.05 28.75 25.49
N ARG A 324 36.71 30.02 25.77
CA ARG A 324 37.50 31.17 25.35
C ARG A 324 38.52 31.46 26.45
N GLN A 325 39.79 31.24 26.17
CA GLN A 325 40.82 32.03 26.81
C GLN A 325 41.86 32.54 25.79
N ALA A 326 42.07 33.83 25.89
CA ALA A 326 42.95 34.62 25.06
C ALA A 326 44.44 34.45 25.44
N GLY A 327 45.31 34.47 24.47
CA GLY A 327 46.79 34.51 24.69
C GLY A 327 47.51 34.79 23.39
N ARG A 328 48.04 35.97 23.34
CA ARG A 328 48.83 36.76 22.41
C ARG A 328 50.08 36.08 21.83
N ALA A 329 50.37 36.36 20.57
CA ALA A 329 51.59 36.03 19.78
C ALA A 329 52.92 36.57 20.36
N PRO A 330 54.10 36.17 19.85
CA PRO A 330 54.57 36.59 18.56
C PRO A 330 55.52 35.65 17.76
N ALA A 331 55.70 35.98 16.57
CA ALA A 331 56.46 35.83 15.37
C ALA A 331 57.82 35.10 15.29
N ALA A 332 58.09 34.64 14.05
CA ALA A 332 59.39 34.41 13.32
C ALA A 332 59.99 32.98 13.54
N GLU A 333 60.43 32.21 12.55
CA GLU A 333 61.32 32.44 11.46
C GLU A 333 61.44 31.21 10.55
N ALA A 334 61.63 31.44 9.30
CA ALA A 334 62.27 30.79 8.14
C ALA A 334 62.62 29.28 8.08
N ALA A 335 62.40 28.77 6.87
CA ALA A 335 62.82 27.55 6.21
C ALA A 335 64.32 27.20 6.24
N PRO A 336 64.90 26.06 5.72
CA PRO A 336 64.64 25.51 4.39
C PRO A 336 64.76 23.96 4.15
N ASP A 337 64.36 23.60 2.95
CA ASP A 337 64.84 22.53 2.03
C ASP A 337 64.90 21.03 2.39
N GLY A 338 64.17 20.27 1.58
CA GLY A 338 64.17 19.04 0.87
C GLY A 338 65.17 17.89 1.16
N PRO A 339 65.17 16.70 0.51
CA PRO A 339 64.57 16.37 -0.79
C PRO A 339 63.83 15.00 -0.94
N ARG A 340 63.04 14.91 -2.04
CA ARG A 340 62.69 13.82 -2.97
C ARG A 340 62.89 12.33 -2.63
N ALA A 341 61.77 11.61 -2.76
CA ALA A 341 61.38 10.32 -3.43
C ALA A 341 62.41 9.15 -3.50
N PRO A 342 61.99 7.85 -3.67
CA PRO A 342 61.19 7.39 -4.81
C PRO A 342 60.13 6.25 -4.59
N THR A 343 59.17 6.22 -5.47
CA THR A 343 58.53 5.14 -6.23
C THR A 343 58.59 3.67 -5.72
N GLY A 344 57.46 2.98 -5.73
CA GLY A 344 57.36 1.53 -5.75
C GLY A 344 55.96 0.99 -5.54
N THR A 345 55.20 0.79 -6.60
CA THR A 345 54.21 -0.29 -6.76
C THR A 345 55.00 -1.54 -7.28
N PRO A 346 54.52 -2.80 -7.25
CA PRO A 346 53.16 -3.31 -7.12
C PRO A 346 53.07 -4.56 -6.20
N ASP A 347 51.95 -5.07 -5.88
CA ASP A 347 51.50 -6.44 -6.25
C ASP A 347 50.25 -6.89 -5.48
N THR A 348 49.27 -7.34 -6.25
CA THR A 348 48.16 -8.18 -5.86
C THR A 348 48.69 -9.63 -5.73
N PRO A 349 48.15 -10.49 -4.86
CA PRO A 349 47.48 -11.66 -5.43
C PRO A 349 46.15 -12.08 -4.77
N GLU A 350 45.36 -12.61 -5.65
CA GLU A 350 44.19 -13.45 -5.61
C GLU A 350 43.93 -14.37 -4.40
N ARG A 351 42.62 -14.58 -4.21
CA ARG A 351 41.77 -15.60 -3.59
C ARG A 351 42.40 -16.96 -3.25
N PRO A 352 41.75 -17.80 -2.33
CA PRO A 352 40.61 -18.59 -2.80
C PRO A 352 39.39 -18.65 -1.85
N ALA A 353 38.22 -18.71 -2.51
CA ALA A 353 36.95 -19.18 -1.97
C ALA A 353 36.98 -20.71 -1.88
N ALA A 354 36.81 -21.29 -0.69
CA ALA A 354 36.36 -22.67 -0.46
C ALA A 354 36.48 -23.01 1.04
N GLU A 355 35.59 -22.51 1.90
CA GLU A 355 35.48 -23.02 3.28
C GLU A 355 34.18 -22.63 3.98
N GLN A 356 33.05 -22.60 3.27
CA GLN A 356 31.71 -22.38 3.87
C GLN A 356 30.63 -23.38 3.46
N ALA A 357 30.96 -24.44 2.76
CA ALA A 357 30.00 -25.47 2.35
C ALA A 357 29.95 -26.73 3.26
N ASP A 358 30.82 -26.87 4.25
CA ASP A 358 30.96 -28.12 5.05
C ASP A 358 30.40 -28.00 6.48
N ARG A 359 29.59 -26.98 6.79
CA ARG A 359 28.97 -26.81 8.11
C ARG A 359 27.45 -26.95 8.15
N ALA A 360 26.80 -27.12 7.03
CA ALA A 360 25.35 -27.28 6.94
C ALA A 360 24.89 -28.75 6.91
N GLU A 361 25.78 -29.69 6.56
CA GLU A 361 25.41 -31.11 6.43
C GLU A 361 25.56 -31.97 7.72
N ARG A 362 26.07 -31.41 8.83
CA ARG A 362 26.28 -32.16 10.07
C ARG A 362 25.25 -31.92 11.18
N LEU A 363 24.19 -31.20 10.90
CA LEU A 363 23.11 -30.93 11.89
C LEU A 363 21.79 -31.68 11.61
N GLU A 364 21.68 -32.41 10.50
CA GLU A 364 20.49 -33.22 10.19
C GLU A 364 20.61 -34.71 10.55
N GLU A 365 21.72 -35.19 11.04
CA GLU A 365 21.90 -36.61 11.45
C GLU A 365 21.83 -36.88 12.96
N SER A 366 21.38 -35.94 13.78
CA SER A 366 21.29 -36.12 15.24
C SER A 366 19.89 -36.05 15.83
N GLU A 367 18.83 -36.12 15.03
CA GLU A 367 17.46 -36.33 15.55
C GLU A 367 16.70 -37.30 14.61
N ALA A 368 17.05 -38.57 14.69
CA ALA A 368 16.22 -39.71 14.29
C ALA A 368 16.02 -40.64 15.48
#